data_649bdd61852f7712a6ca76ff9f2ecb9e
#
_entry.id   649bdd61852f7712a6ca76ff9f2ecb9e
#
_cell.length_a   1.000
_cell.length_b   1.000
_cell.length_c   1.000
_cell.angle_alpha   90.00
_cell.angle_beta   90.00
_cell.angle_gamma   90.00
#
_symmetry.space_group_name_H-M   'P 1'
#
loop_
_entity.id
_entity.type
_entity.pdbx_description
1 polymer ?
#
loop_
_entity_poly.entity_id
_entity_poly.type
_entity_poly.pdbx_seq_one_letter_code
_entity_poly.pdbx_strand_id
1 'polypeptide(L)'
;MSSLPVPVSLDSTLRHLGSADPRRPFLIDAREPERPLEYTWGDADRQVDALAEQIAAHACRSVGVLLDNSYRNLCLIYAVMRAGKHLVLIDPEWGEAAKQAIVDEMRLDALASEHPLEGALAGLRLALDFERSATRRLDRAAHSHMILFTSGTTGQPKGIELSQQAMLHAYRIGRDCLGIGEHTRSGCFYRISGLGILGINFLFPLRYGGSAVLLPLHCWADSEGFWECVERFGISFLYLVPPVVNHMVKEGSPPPRRLPLQRLLCVAGSARLDADLQAAFQRDYAALANIYGLSECGFAFLFGKRRGDAFDNSVGPAVGLELKLTDPDGRPLEGSGERGRLWVRTPSLFSGYVNRPDLTAQVLEDGWLNTQDLAYFDEDRCVHVLGRCDGTINKGGNLFHLNECERALNGLDEVIDVCCLKVDCPLYGEDYVAVIHTAPQVEFAFLPWLQQQLGTLRAPQRVVLSHQALPLNGAGKHDRRALAALLQREAS
;
A
#
# COMPACT_ATOMS: atom_id res chain seq x y z
N MET A 1 -26.16 5.42 20.09
CA MET A 1 -25.21 5.35 18.97
C MET A 1 -26.01 5.34 17.68
N SER A 2 -25.99 6.41 16.88
CA SER A 2 -26.65 6.40 15.57
C SER A 2 -25.82 5.47 14.66
N SER A 3 -26.44 4.37 14.20
CA SER A 3 -25.80 3.50 13.20
C SER A 3 -25.46 4.32 11.97
N LEU A 4 -24.20 4.22 11.49
CA LEU A 4 -23.81 4.81 10.21
C LEU A 4 -24.78 4.32 9.12
N PRO A 5 -25.27 5.22 8.23
CA PRO A 5 -26.18 4.82 7.16
C PRO A 5 -25.50 3.82 6.21
N VAL A 6 -26.30 3.01 5.51
CA VAL A 6 -25.77 2.14 4.45
C VAL A 6 -25.10 3.05 3.40
N PRO A 7 -23.79 2.91 3.18
CA PRO A 7 -23.07 3.83 2.31
C PRO A 7 -23.32 3.53 0.84
N VAL A 8 -23.45 4.57 0.08
CA VAL A 8 -23.49 4.51 -1.39
C VAL A 8 -22.16 4.97 -2.01
N SER A 9 -21.30 5.62 -1.21
CA SER A 9 -19.96 6.08 -1.59
C SER A 9 -19.06 6.24 -0.37
N LEU A 10 -17.77 6.45 -0.59
CA LEU A 10 -16.78 6.79 0.46
C LEU A 10 -17.14 8.11 1.16
N ASP A 11 -17.74 9.06 0.44
CA ASP A 11 -18.17 10.35 0.95
C ASP A 11 -19.37 10.27 1.91
N SER A 12 -20.14 9.16 1.90
CA SER A 12 -21.36 9.03 2.71
C SER A 12 -21.12 9.22 4.20
N THR A 13 -19.98 8.73 4.73
CA THR A 13 -19.64 8.88 6.14
C THR A 13 -19.24 10.31 6.49
N LEU A 14 -18.49 10.98 5.61
CA LEU A 14 -18.09 12.38 5.82
C LEU A 14 -19.34 13.28 5.90
N ARG A 15 -20.27 13.11 5.00
CA ARG A 15 -21.55 13.87 5.02
C ARG A 15 -22.37 13.60 6.28
N HIS A 16 -22.46 12.34 6.68
CA HIS A 16 -23.24 11.97 7.86
C HIS A 16 -22.64 12.54 9.14
N LEU A 17 -21.37 12.30 9.39
CA LEU A 17 -20.69 12.77 10.61
C LEU A 17 -20.46 14.27 10.63
N GLY A 18 -20.22 14.90 9.48
CA GLY A 18 -20.15 16.35 9.35
C GLY A 18 -21.41 17.07 9.82
N SER A 19 -22.55 16.40 9.75
CA SER A 19 -23.84 16.93 10.23
C SER A 19 -24.22 16.40 11.63
N ALA A 20 -24.04 15.10 11.90
CA ALA A 20 -24.50 14.45 13.13
C ALA A 20 -23.55 14.63 14.31
N ASP A 21 -22.23 14.67 14.05
CA ASP A 21 -21.18 14.86 15.06
C ASP A 21 -20.05 15.75 14.53
N PRO A 22 -20.32 17.03 14.25
CA PRO A 22 -19.41 17.92 13.55
C PRO A 22 -18.12 18.24 14.32
N ARG A 23 -18.12 18.06 15.65
CA ARG A 23 -16.95 18.34 16.51
C ARG A 23 -15.97 17.20 16.65
N ARG A 24 -16.34 16.02 16.18
CA ARG A 24 -15.51 14.83 16.23
C ARG A 24 -14.22 15.04 15.42
N PRO A 25 -13.05 14.58 15.91
CA PRO A 25 -11.79 14.67 15.16
C PRO A 25 -11.86 13.89 13.83
N PHE A 26 -11.46 14.54 12.74
CA PHE A 26 -11.31 13.96 11.41
C PHE A 26 -9.83 13.70 11.11
N LEU A 27 -9.01 14.75 11.24
CA LEU A 27 -7.58 14.70 10.99
C LEU A 27 -6.83 15.55 12.03
N ILE A 28 -5.73 15.00 12.54
CA ILE A 28 -4.74 15.72 13.31
C ILE A 28 -3.47 15.85 12.46
N ASP A 29 -3.09 17.06 12.09
CA ASP A 29 -1.82 17.32 11.43
C ASP A 29 -0.75 17.57 12.51
N ALA A 30 0.00 16.53 12.79
CA ALA A 30 1.09 16.50 13.75
C ALA A 30 2.45 16.36 13.06
N ARG A 31 2.60 16.86 11.82
CA ARG A 31 3.90 16.92 11.14
C ARG A 31 4.88 17.82 11.90
N GLU A 32 4.36 18.79 12.64
CA GLU A 32 5.06 19.50 13.70
C GLU A 32 4.43 19.09 15.05
N PRO A 33 4.94 18.02 15.73
CA PRO A 33 4.28 17.44 16.91
C PRO A 33 4.03 18.45 18.03
N GLU A 34 4.88 19.46 18.17
CA GLU A 34 4.75 20.50 19.21
C GLU A 34 3.63 21.52 18.90
N ARG A 35 3.16 21.59 17.66
CA ARG A 35 2.12 22.53 17.20
C ARG A 35 1.10 21.81 16.30
N PRO A 36 0.40 20.78 16.80
CA PRO A 36 -0.55 20.04 15.98
C PRO A 36 -1.75 20.92 15.60
N LEU A 37 -2.26 20.70 14.40
CA LEU A 37 -3.52 21.30 13.93
C LEU A 37 -4.59 20.22 13.91
N GLU A 38 -5.73 20.51 14.51
CA GLU A 38 -6.85 19.58 14.56
C GLU A 38 -7.98 20.06 13.63
N TYR A 39 -8.49 19.14 12.81
CA TYR A 39 -9.62 19.36 11.91
C TYR A 39 -10.73 18.39 12.28
N THR A 40 -11.95 18.89 12.34
CA THR A 40 -13.13 18.10 12.69
C THR A 40 -13.86 17.58 11.45
N TRP A 41 -14.78 16.61 11.65
CA TRP A 41 -15.67 16.14 10.59
C TRP A 41 -16.51 17.27 10.01
N GLY A 42 -16.96 18.22 10.84
CA GLY A 42 -17.69 19.40 10.38
C GLY A 42 -16.84 20.35 9.54
N ASP A 43 -15.56 20.55 9.88
CA ASP A 43 -14.65 21.35 9.08
C ASP A 43 -14.43 20.71 7.71
N ALA A 44 -14.17 19.40 7.68
CA ALA A 44 -13.95 18.65 6.45
C ALA A 44 -15.21 18.65 5.56
N ASP A 45 -16.40 18.42 6.11
CA ASP A 45 -17.64 18.42 5.34
C ASP A 45 -17.93 19.78 4.69
N ARG A 46 -17.73 20.89 5.44
CA ARG A 46 -17.87 22.24 4.91
C ARG A 46 -16.86 22.55 3.80
N GLN A 47 -15.59 22.22 4.04
CA GLN A 47 -14.54 22.44 3.05
C GLN A 47 -14.78 21.65 1.77
N VAL A 48 -15.19 20.38 1.91
CA VAL A 48 -15.51 19.49 0.79
C VAL A 48 -16.73 20.00 0.02
N ASP A 49 -17.79 20.50 0.68
CA ASP A 49 -18.95 21.10 0.00
C ASP A 49 -18.52 22.31 -0.86
N ALA A 50 -17.70 23.19 -0.29
CA ALA A 50 -17.24 24.40 -0.98
C ALA A 50 -16.37 24.10 -2.21
N LEU A 51 -15.46 23.15 -2.09
CA LEU A 51 -14.61 22.72 -3.20
C LEU A 51 -15.39 21.92 -4.25
N ALA A 52 -16.31 21.05 -3.82
CA ALA A 52 -17.13 20.24 -4.73
C ALA A 52 -18.04 21.12 -5.60
N GLU A 53 -18.61 22.19 -5.05
CA GLU A 53 -19.41 23.14 -5.81
C GLU A 53 -18.59 23.82 -6.91
N GLN A 54 -17.37 24.23 -6.60
CA GLN A 54 -16.45 24.84 -7.57
C GLN A 54 -16.04 23.84 -8.64
N ILE A 55 -15.63 22.63 -8.27
CA ILE A 55 -15.22 21.56 -9.19
C ILE A 55 -16.39 21.17 -10.11
N ALA A 56 -17.61 21.09 -9.59
CA ALA A 56 -18.80 20.72 -10.38
C ALA A 56 -19.18 21.76 -11.43
N ALA A 57 -18.72 23.00 -11.31
CA ALA A 57 -18.93 24.05 -12.30
C ALA A 57 -18.12 23.83 -13.60
N HIS A 58 -17.09 23.01 -13.55
CA HIS A 58 -16.28 22.68 -14.71
C HIS A 58 -16.89 21.52 -15.51
N ALA A 59 -16.84 21.60 -16.83
CA ALA A 59 -17.45 20.62 -17.72
C ALA A 59 -16.67 19.29 -17.86
N CYS A 60 -15.50 19.17 -17.21
CA CYS A 60 -14.65 17.98 -17.23
C CYS A 60 -15.37 16.73 -16.65
N ARG A 61 -15.05 15.55 -17.17
CA ARG A 61 -15.51 14.27 -16.63
C ARG A 61 -14.60 13.76 -15.49
N SER A 62 -13.30 13.94 -15.67
CA SER A 62 -12.26 13.49 -14.73
C SER A 62 -11.49 14.68 -14.19
N VAL A 63 -11.06 14.61 -12.94
CA VAL A 63 -10.22 15.62 -12.29
C VAL A 63 -9.03 14.91 -11.69
N GLY A 64 -7.83 15.34 -12.08
CA GLY A 64 -6.59 14.92 -11.44
C GLY A 64 -6.46 15.55 -10.06
N VAL A 65 -5.90 14.81 -9.11
CA VAL A 65 -5.46 15.34 -7.81
C VAL A 65 -4.00 14.97 -7.65
N LEU A 66 -3.15 15.99 -7.54
CA LEU A 66 -1.74 15.79 -7.18
C LEU A 66 -1.68 15.46 -5.69
N LEU A 67 -1.15 14.26 -5.38
CA LEU A 67 -1.16 13.76 -4.00
C LEU A 67 -0.20 14.53 -3.11
N ASP A 68 -0.66 14.85 -1.90
CA ASP A 68 0.11 15.50 -0.86
C ASP A 68 -0.37 15.08 0.53
N ASN A 69 0.53 15.17 1.52
CA ASN A 69 0.23 14.90 2.92
C ASN A 69 -0.36 16.12 3.61
N SER A 70 -1.58 16.50 3.28
CA SER A 70 -2.24 17.66 3.89
C SER A 70 -3.74 17.43 4.09
N TYR A 71 -4.32 18.19 5.02
CA TYR A 71 -5.76 18.25 5.21
C TYR A 71 -6.49 18.71 3.94
N ARG A 72 -5.97 19.74 3.26
CA ARG A 72 -6.55 20.29 2.04
C ARG A 72 -6.55 19.25 0.90
N ASN A 73 -5.48 18.48 0.79
CA ASN A 73 -5.42 17.41 -0.24
C ASN A 73 -6.47 16.33 0.00
N LEU A 74 -6.68 15.90 1.26
CA LEU A 74 -7.77 14.98 1.59
C LEU A 74 -9.14 15.59 1.25
N CYS A 75 -9.36 16.86 1.55
CA CYS A 75 -10.60 17.56 1.17
C CYS A 75 -10.78 17.60 -0.35
N LEU A 76 -9.72 17.83 -1.15
CA LEU A 76 -9.79 17.76 -2.62
C LEU A 76 -10.21 16.40 -3.13
N ILE A 77 -9.65 15.31 -2.57
CA ILE A 77 -10.01 13.93 -2.92
C ILE A 77 -11.52 13.69 -2.71
N TYR A 78 -12.05 14.05 -1.55
CA TYR A 78 -13.48 13.94 -1.27
C TYR A 78 -14.33 14.89 -2.13
N ALA A 79 -13.84 16.09 -2.40
CA ALA A 79 -14.58 17.09 -3.19
C ALA A 79 -14.75 16.67 -4.66
N VAL A 80 -13.72 16.09 -5.27
CA VAL A 80 -13.81 15.54 -6.63
C VAL A 80 -14.87 14.43 -6.69
N MET A 81 -14.86 13.53 -5.71
CA MET A 81 -15.87 12.48 -5.62
C MET A 81 -17.27 13.08 -5.40
N ARG A 82 -17.45 14.00 -4.45
CA ARG A 82 -18.75 14.68 -4.14
C ARG A 82 -19.30 15.44 -5.33
N ALA A 83 -18.43 16.01 -6.16
CA ALA A 83 -18.81 16.65 -7.42
C ALA A 83 -19.29 15.67 -8.50
N GLY A 84 -19.14 14.36 -8.29
CA GLY A 84 -19.46 13.31 -9.24
C GLY A 84 -18.49 13.19 -10.41
N LYS A 85 -17.26 13.69 -10.23
CA LYS A 85 -16.18 13.56 -11.21
C LYS A 85 -15.37 12.30 -10.94
N HIS A 86 -14.77 11.70 -11.97
CA HIS A 86 -13.79 10.63 -11.75
C HIS A 86 -12.51 11.24 -11.16
N LEU A 87 -12.06 10.65 -10.08
CA LEU A 87 -10.86 11.06 -9.35
C LEU A 87 -9.64 10.37 -9.94
N VAL A 88 -8.68 11.12 -10.48
CA VAL A 88 -7.41 10.59 -10.98
C VAL A 88 -6.31 10.94 -10.00
N LEU A 89 -5.72 9.94 -9.35
CA LEU A 89 -4.64 10.12 -8.39
C LEU A 89 -3.30 10.21 -9.11
N ILE A 90 -2.55 11.30 -8.89
CA ILE A 90 -1.25 11.55 -9.52
C ILE A 90 -0.19 11.69 -8.43
N ASP A 91 0.81 10.82 -8.46
CA ASP A 91 1.98 10.92 -7.57
C ASP A 91 2.89 12.06 -8.05
N PRO A 92 3.19 13.06 -7.22
CA PRO A 92 4.04 14.20 -7.59
C PRO A 92 5.47 13.82 -7.98
N GLU A 93 5.98 12.70 -7.48
CA GLU A 93 7.36 12.25 -7.77
C GLU A 93 7.51 11.50 -9.09
N TRP A 94 6.42 11.24 -9.78
CA TRP A 94 6.54 10.66 -11.10
C TRP A 94 7.24 11.63 -12.06
N GLY A 95 8.10 11.08 -12.91
CA GLY A 95 8.79 11.89 -13.91
C GLY A 95 7.82 12.55 -14.91
N GLU A 96 8.22 13.66 -15.51
CA GLU A 96 7.37 14.47 -16.39
C GLU A 96 6.78 13.66 -17.55
N ALA A 97 7.54 12.73 -18.14
CA ALA A 97 7.03 11.85 -19.19
C ALA A 97 5.89 10.93 -18.72
N ALA A 98 5.95 10.44 -17.49
CA ALA A 98 4.89 9.62 -16.91
C ALA A 98 3.65 10.45 -16.56
N LYS A 99 3.83 11.66 -16.03
CA LYS A 99 2.73 12.61 -15.78
C LYS A 99 2.04 13.00 -17.10
N GLN A 100 2.81 13.30 -18.14
CA GLN A 100 2.25 13.61 -19.46
C GLN A 100 1.47 12.42 -20.03
N ALA A 101 2.01 11.19 -19.91
CA ALA A 101 1.31 9.99 -20.36
C ALA A 101 -0.05 9.81 -19.65
N ILE A 102 -0.14 10.12 -18.35
CA ILE A 102 -1.40 10.08 -17.61
C ILE A 102 -2.38 11.14 -18.12
N VAL A 103 -1.90 12.37 -18.35
CA VAL A 103 -2.71 13.47 -18.91
C VAL A 103 -3.30 13.06 -20.25
N ASP A 104 -2.48 12.51 -21.12
CA ASP A 104 -2.88 12.11 -22.48
C ASP A 104 -3.85 10.92 -22.45
N GLU A 105 -3.56 9.88 -21.68
CA GLU A 105 -4.39 8.67 -21.57
C GLU A 105 -5.76 9.00 -21.01
N MET A 106 -5.83 9.83 -19.97
CA MET A 106 -7.07 10.26 -19.34
C MET A 106 -7.75 11.44 -20.05
N ARG A 107 -7.08 12.07 -21.00
CA ARG A 107 -7.51 13.35 -21.62
C ARG A 107 -7.89 14.35 -20.53
N LEU A 108 -6.97 14.50 -19.54
CA LEU A 108 -7.21 15.41 -18.43
C LEU A 108 -7.14 16.85 -18.90
N ASP A 109 -8.19 17.61 -18.61
CA ASP A 109 -8.33 19.05 -18.81
C ASP A 109 -8.44 19.85 -17.50
N ALA A 110 -8.47 19.14 -16.38
CA ALA A 110 -8.63 19.73 -15.05
C ALA A 110 -7.85 19.00 -13.98
N LEU A 111 -7.14 19.78 -13.13
CA LEU A 111 -6.40 19.25 -11.99
C LEU A 111 -6.59 20.13 -10.75
N ALA A 112 -6.96 19.50 -9.64
CA ALA A 112 -7.08 20.14 -8.33
C ALA A 112 -5.77 19.97 -7.54
N SER A 113 -5.21 21.09 -7.07
CA SER A 113 -4.00 21.11 -6.24
C SER A 113 -4.01 22.35 -5.37
N GLU A 114 -3.52 22.22 -4.13
CA GLU A 114 -3.27 23.38 -3.26
C GLU A 114 -1.99 24.14 -3.64
N HIS A 115 -1.06 23.45 -4.31
CA HIS A 115 0.22 24.02 -4.75
C HIS A 115 0.20 24.42 -6.23
N PRO A 116 1.09 25.33 -6.65
CA PRO A 116 1.34 25.59 -8.05
C PRO A 116 1.69 24.29 -8.79
N LEU A 117 1.28 24.19 -10.04
CA LEU A 117 1.59 23.06 -10.91
C LEU A 117 2.67 23.47 -11.93
N GLU A 118 3.58 22.55 -12.20
CA GLU A 118 4.71 22.74 -13.11
C GLU A 118 4.73 21.67 -14.20
N GLY A 119 5.59 21.86 -15.19
CA GLY A 119 5.81 20.89 -16.27
C GLY A 119 4.54 20.51 -17.01
N ALA A 120 4.34 19.23 -17.23
CA ALA A 120 3.18 18.67 -17.94
C ALA A 120 1.81 19.05 -17.34
N LEU A 121 1.78 19.44 -16.07
CA LEU A 121 0.53 19.72 -15.33
C LEU A 121 0.20 21.22 -15.27
N ALA A 122 1.11 22.13 -15.63
CA ALA A 122 1.00 23.57 -15.40
C ALA A 122 -0.29 24.20 -15.92
N GLY A 123 -0.77 23.78 -17.09
CA GLY A 123 -1.98 24.32 -17.74
C GLY A 123 -3.31 23.76 -17.24
N LEU A 124 -3.28 22.76 -16.35
CA LEU A 124 -4.48 22.00 -15.96
C LEU A 124 -5.09 22.47 -14.63
N ARG A 125 -4.46 23.40 -13.93
CA ARG A 125 -4.86 23.78 -12.57
C ARG A 125 -6.22 24.45 -12.54
N LEU A 126 -7.13 23.88 -11.75
CA LEU A 126 -8.39 24.55 -11.38
C LEU A 126 -8.10 25.70 -10.41
N ALA A 127 -8.70 26.87 -10.69
CA ALA A 127 -8.67 28.01 -9.77
C ALA A 127 -9.69 27.76 -8.64
N LEU A 128 -9.23 27.11 -7.56
CA LEU A 128 -10.06 26.78 -6.40
C LEU A 128 -9.77 27.77 -5.25
N ASP A 129 -10.85 28.30 -4.68
CA ASP A 129 -10.82 29.15 -3.50
C ASP A 129 -11.15 28.31 -2.25
N PHE A 130 -10.14 28.04 -1.42
CA PHE A 130 -10.27 27.27 -0.20
C PHE A 130 -10.95 28.02 0.96
N GLU A 131 -11.10 29.32 0.86
CA GLU A 131 -11.76 30.16 1.88
C GLU A 131 -13.24 30.42 1.55
N ARG A 132 -13.68 30.04 0.34
CA ARG A 132 -15.08 30.19 -0.09
C ARG A 132 -16.00 29.27 0.69
N SER A 133 -17.20 29.73 1.01
CA SER A 133 -18.27 28.89 1.54
C SER A 133 -19.15 28.33 0.42
N ALA A 134 -19.67 27.11 0.61
CA ALA A 134 -20.64 26.51 -0.31
C ALA A 134 -21.98 27.26 -0.26
N THR A 135 -22.62 27.39 -1.41
CA THR A 135 -23.99 27.89 -1.55
C THR A 135 -25.02 26.76 -1.69
N ARG A 136 -24.56 25.56 -2.08
CA ARG A 136 -25.38 24.34 -2.22
C ARG A 136 -24.61 23.10 -1.84
N ARG A 137 -25.32 22.05 -1.41
CA ARG A 137 -24.76 20.71 -1.16
C ARG A 137 -24.95 19.82 -2.38
N LEU A 138 -23.90 19.10 -2.76
CA LEU A 138 -23.94 18.11 -3.83
C LEU A 138 -23.98 16.70 -3.25
N ASP A 139 -24.56 15.75 -3.98
CA ASP A 139 -24.62 14.33 -3.62
C ASP A 139 -24.45 13.46 -4.87
N ARG A 140 -23.27 13.46 -5.45
CA ARG A 140 -22.97 12.79 -6.71
C ARG A 140 -21.84 11.76 -6.59
N ALA A 141 -21.30 11.55 -5.39
CA ALA A 141 -20.12 10.73 -5.18
C ALA A 141 -20.30 9.26 -5.62
N ALA A 142 -21.52 8.72 -5.58
CA ALA A 142 -21.80 7.35 -6.05
C ALA A 142 -21.47 7.12 -7.54
N HIS A 143 -21.46 8.18 -8.35
CA HIS A 143 -21.12 8.13 -9.77
C HIS A 143 -19.62 8.34 -10.05
N SER A 144 -18.85 8.65 -9.03
CA SER A 144 -17.39 8.85 -9.15
C SER A 144 -16.67 7.52 -9.17
N HIS A 145 -15.68 7.37 -10.04
CA HIS A 145 -14.70 6.30 -9.98
C HIS A 145 -13.37 6.87 -9.50
N MET A 146 -12.56 6.02 -8.88
CA MET A 146 -11.18 6.34 -8.54
C MET A 146 -10.26 5.66 -9.54
N ILE A 147 -9.37 6.44 -10.13
CA ILE A 147 -8.39 5.97 -11.12
C ILE A 147 -7.00 6.22 -10.54
N LEU A 148 -6.23 5.17 -10.43
CA LEU A 148 -4.86 5.24 -9.97
C LEU A 148 -3.95 4.61 -11.01
N PHE A 149 -2.73 5.10 -11.09
CA PHE A 149 -1.74 4.57 -12.00
C PHE A 149 -0.68 3.78 -11.24
N THR A 150 -0.27 2.66 -11.81
CA THR A 150 0.83 1.85 -11.29
C THR A 150 1.95 1.80 -12.30
N SER A 151 3.20 1.69 -11.82
CA SER A 151 4.36 1.49 -12.70
C SER A 151 4.25 0.10 -13.33
N GLY A 152 3.83 0.03 -14.59
CA GLY A 152 3.82 -1.22 -15.34
C GLY A 152 5.23 -1.79 -15.53
N THR A 153 5.34 -3.12 -15.65
CA THR A 153 6.61 -3.81 -15.98
C THR A 153 7.23 -3.32 -17.29
N THR A 154 6.41 -2.80 -18.20
CA THR A 154 6.83 -2.22 -19.51
C THR A 154 7.29 -0.77 -19.42
N GLY A 155 7.27 -0.13 -18.24
CA GLY A 155 7.68 1.27 -18.06
C GLY A 155 6.58 2.31 -18.29
N GLN A 156 5.46 1.94 -18.93
CA GLN A 156 4.32 2.83 -19.10
C GLN A 156 3.35 2.65 -17.90
N PRO A 157 2.83 3.76 -17.34
CA PRO A 157 1.81 3.70 -16.29
C PRO A 157 0.57 2.96 -16.80
N LYS A 158 -0.06 2.16 -15.90
CA LYS A 158 -1.35 1.51 -16.18
C LYS A 158 -2.40 2.11 -15.26
N GLY A 159 -3.46 2.67 -15.83
CA GLY A 159 -4.59 3.21 -15.09
C GLY A 159 -5.51 2.08 -14.62
N ILE A 160 -5.77 2.00 -13.33
CA ILE A 160 -6.69 1.04 -12.70
C ILE A 160 -7.95 1.80 -12.31
N GLU A 161 -9.11 1.35 -12.79
CA GLU A 161 -10.39 2.00 -12.52
C GLU A 161 -11.21 1.24 -11.46
N LEU A 162 -11.49 1.90 -10.34
CA LEU A 162 -12.22 1.36 -9.20
C LEU A 162 -13.54 2.12 -8.99
N SER A 163 -14.64 1.38 -8.91
CA SER A 163 -15.93 1.95 -8.53
C SER A 163 -16.02 2.21 -7.03
N GLN A 164 -16.92 3.11 -6.60
CA GLN A 164 -17.22 3.33 -5.18
C GLN A 164 -17.66 2.04 -4.49
N GLN A 165 -18.43 1.19 -5.18
CA GLN A 165 -18.91 -0.07 -4.62
C GLN A 165 -17.78 -1.08 -4.41
N ALA A 166 -16.83 -1.18 -5.33
CA ALA A 166 -15.65 -2.01 -5.18
C ALA A 166 -14.84 -1.62 -3.93
N MET A 167 -14.58 -0.32 -3.76
CA MET A 167 -13.86 0.23 -2.60
C MET A 167 -14.62 -0.04 -1.29
N LEU A 168 -15.93 0.21 -1.26
CA LEU A 168 -16.76 -0.04 -0.07
C LEU A 168 -16.78 -1.52 0.32
N HIS A 169 -16.78 -2.42 -0.66
CA HIS A 169 -16.74 -3.86 -0.41
C HIS A 169 -15.39 -4.27 0.20
N ALA A 170 -14.28 -3.81 -0.39
CA ALA A 170 -12.93 -4.08 0.13
C ALA A 170 -12.78 -3.60 1.58
N TYR A 171 -13.21 -2.38 1.89
CA TYR A 171 -13.14 -1.84 3.25
C TYR A 171 -14.03 -2.59 4.23
N ARG A 172 -15.18 -3.14 3.80
CA ARG A 172 -16.03 -3.97 4.64
C ARG A 172 -15.31 -5.24 5.09
N ILE A 173 -14.65 -5.94 4.17
CA ILE A 173 -13.84 -7.12 4.50
C ILE A 173 -12.76 -6.74 5.54
N GLY A 174 -12.01 -5.66 5.28
CA GLY A 174 -10.98 -5.18 6.21
C GLY A 174 -11.52 -4.87 7.60
N ARG A 175 -12.68 -4.19 7.69
CA ARG A 175 -13.33 -3.91 8.97
C ARG A 175 -13.67 -5.19 9.74
N ASP A 176 -14.29 -6.14 9.04
CA ASP A 176 -14.77 -7.37 9.68
C ASP A 176 -13.60 -8.26 10.17
N CYS A 177 -12.44 -8.18 9.49
CA CYS A 177 -11.21 -8.90 9.90
C CYS A 177 -10.41 -8.19 10.99
N LEU A 178 -10.32 -6.86 10.95
CA LEU A 178 -9.43 -6.06 11.81
C LEU A 178 -10.14 -5.33 12.94
N GLY A 179 -11.47 -5.24 12.91
CA GLY A 179 -12.25 -4.55 13.94
C GLY A 179 -12.15 -3.01 13.86
N ILE A 180 -11.84 -2.46 12.69
CA ILE A 180 -11.75 -1.00 12.48
C ILE A 180 -13.13 -0.35 12.66
N GLY A 181 -13.16 0.74 13.40
CA GLY A 181 -14.40 1.45 13.73
C GLY A 181 -14.19 2.90 14.15
N GLU A 182 -15.22 3.45 14.78
CA GLU A 182 -15.28 4.86 15.16
C GLU A 182 -14.20 5.31 16.16
N HIS A 183 -13.63 4.40 16.92
CA HIS A 183 -12.55 4.69 17.87
C HIS A 183 -11.16 4.51 17.26
N THR A 184 -11.09 4.09 16.01
CA THR A 184 -9.81 3.89 15.34
C THR A 184 -9.17 5.23 15.01
N ARG A 185 -7.92 5.40 15.44
CA ARG A 185 -7.09 6.53 15.07
C ARG A 185 -5.84 6.02 14.36
N SER A 186 -5.78 6.30 13.05
CA SER A 186 -4.69 5.83 12.19
C SER A 186 -3.54 6.82 12.17
N GLY A 187 -2.31 6.35 12.38
CA GLY A 187 -1.09 7.16 12.20
C GLY A 187 -0.48 6.96 10.82
N CYS A 188 -0.14 8.05 10.14
CA CYS A 188 0.54 8.03 8.84
C CYS A 188 1.83 8.84 8.90
N PHE A 189 2.95 8.19 8.61
CA PHE A 189 4.30 8.76 8.51
C PHE A 189 4.96 8.47 7.15
N TYR A 190 4.15 8.06 6.20
CA TYR A 190 4.55 7.86 4.81
C TYR A 190 4.05 9.00 3.94
N ARG A 191 4.73 9.24 2.84
CA ARG A 191 4.20 10.10 1.78
C ARG A 191 3.02 9.39 1.08
N ILE A 192 1.94 10.12 0.89
CA ILE A 192 0.81 9.63 0.10
C ILE A 192 1.24 9.59 -1.37
N SER A 193 1.62 8.41 -1.86
CA SER A 193 2.09 8.19 -3.22
C SER A 193 1.08 7.43 -4.10
N GLY A 194 -0.03 7.00 -3.51
CA GLY A 194 -1.06 6.23 -4.21
C GLY A 194 -2.10 5.64 -3.27
N LEU A 195 -2.93 4.75 -3.82
CA LEU A 195 -4.06 4.18 -3.09
C LEU A 195 -3.65 3.35 -1.87
N GLY A 196 -2.50 2.68 -1.87
CA GLY A 196 -2.08 1.88 -0.72
C GLY A 196 -2.01 2.70 0.56
N ILE A 197 -1.21 3.77 0.55
CA ILE A 197 -1.07 4.67 1.72
C ILE A 197 -2.37 5.46 1.95
N LEU A 198 -2.96 6.05 0.90
CA LEU A 198 -4.20 6.80 1.00
C LEU A 198 -5.34 5.93 1.53
N GLY A 199 -5.49 4.71 1.00
CA GLY A 199 -6.54 3.78 1.38
C GLY A 199 -6.41 3.33 2.83
N ILE A 200 -5.27 2.76 3.21
CA ILE A 200 -5.07 2.16 4.52
C ILE A 200 -5.06 3.19 5.65
N ASN A 201 -4.34 4.29 5.46
CA ASN A 201 -4.15 5.26 6.55
C ASN A 201 -5.28 6.30 6.65
N PHE A 202 -6.04 6.54 5.58
CA PHE A 202 -7.07 7.59 5.57
C PHE A 202 -8.45 7.08 5.18
N LEU A 203 -8.67 6.68 3.93
CA LEU A 203 -10.02 6.37 3.45
C LEU A 203 -10.68 5.22 4.23
N PHE A 204 -9.94 4.19 4.59
CA PHE A 204 -10.45 3.04 5.32
C PHE A 204 -10.88 3.39 6.75
N PRO A 205 -10.04 3.96 7.65
CA PRO A 205 -10.49 4.33 8.99
C PRO A 205 -11.56 5.42 8.98
N LEU A 206 -11.44 6.43 8.11
CA LEU A 206 -12.43 7.50 7.97
C LEU A 206 -13.78 6.96 7.49
N ARG A 207 -13.79 5.92 6.64
CA ARG A 207 -15.04 5.27 6.21
C ARG A 207 -15.87 4.74 7.37
N TYR A 208 -15.25 4.37 8.47
CA TYR A 208 -15.91 3.83 9.66
C TYR A 208 -15.98 4.82 10.83
N GLY A 209 -15.81 6.10 10.53
CA GLY A 209 -15.92 7.19 11.50
C GLY A 209 -14.72 7.33 12.42
N GLY A 210 -13.60 6.71 12.11
CA GLY A 210 -12.32 6.91 12.78
C GLY A 210 -11.73 8.29 12.50
N SER A 211 -10.46 8.47 12.84
CA SER A 211 -9.69 9.67 12.54
C SER A 211 -8.29 9.31 12.07
N ALA A 212 -7.58 10.25 11.46
CA ALA A 212 -6.20 10.06 11.04
C ALA A 212 -5.27 11.09 11.70
N VAL A 213 -4.00 10.72 11.82
CA VAL A 213 -2.91 11.58 12.33
C VAL A 213 -1.81 11.59 11.29
N LEU A 214 -1.47 12.77 10.77
CA LEU A 214 -0.28 12.97 9.95
C LEU A 214 0.92 13.18 10.87
N LEU A 215 1.90 12.31 10.79
CA LEU A 215 3.16 12.39 11.51
C LEU A 215 4.28 12.89 10.60
N PRO A 216 5.43 13.34 11.15
CA PRO A 216 6.61 13.65 10.35
C PRO A 216 7.00 12.44 9.49
N LEU A 217 7.42 12.70 8.25
CA LEU A 217 7.92 11.63 7.36
C LEU A 217 9.13 10.95 8.00
N HIS A 218 9.19 9.63 7.90
CA HIS A 218 10.29 8.82 8.43
C HIS A 218 10.54 8.94 9.95
N CYS A 219 9.57 9.45 10.74
CA CYS A 219 9.72 9.59 12.18
C CYS A 219 9.99 8.26 12.91
N TRP A 220 9.69 7.13 12.28
CA TRP A 220 10.00 5.80 12.80
C TRP A 220 11.51 5.51 12.97
N ALA A 221 12.38 6.28 12.31
CA ALA A 221 13.82 6.18 12.48
C ALA A 221 14.29 6.67 13.86
N ASP A 222 13.54 7.57 14.50
CA ASP A 222 13.67 7.91 15.91
C ASP A 222 12.62 7.13 16.70
N SER A 223 12.98 5.95 17.19
CA SER A 223 12.05 5.04 17.85
C SER A 223 11.41 5.63 19.10
N GLU A 224 12.14 6.40 19.92
CA GLU A 224 11.63 6.99 21.15
C GLU A 224 10.57 8.05 20.83
N GLY A 225 10.92 9.05 19.99
CA GLY A 225 10.01 10.10 19.56
C GLY A 225 8.80 9.56 18.78
N PHE A 226 8.99 8.47 18.01
CA PHE A 226 7.86 7.79 17.33
C PHE A 226 6.84 7.24 18.32
N TRP A 227 7.28 6.48 19.34
CA TRP A 227 6.38 5.89 20.33
C TRP A 227 5.73 6.93 21.24
N GLU A 228 6.44 8.02 21.54
CA GLU A 228 5.85 9.19 22.22
C GLU A 228 4.70 9.80 21.39
N CYS A 229 4.88 9.95 20.08
CA CYS A 229 3.81 10.42 19.19
C CYS A 229 2.63 9.43 19.16
N VAL A 230 2.87 8.11 19.11
CA VAL A 230 1.81 7.10 19.16
C VAL A 230 0.96 7.24 20.41
N GLU A 231 1.59 7.42 21.58
CA GLU A 231 0.87 7.61 22.86
C GLU A 231 0.19 8.97 22.96
N ARG A 232 0.90 10.06 22.66
CA ARG A 232 0.40 11.43 22.76
C ARG A 232 -0.84 11.67 21.92
N PHE A 233 -0.84 11.19 20.69
CA PHE A 233 -1.97 11.35 19.77
C PHE A 233 -2.98 10.20 19.86
N GLY A 234 -2.78 9.22 20.75
CA GLY A 234 -3.68 8.11 20.94
C GLY A 234 -3.89 7.27 19.69
N ILE A 235 -2.82 7.06 18.93
CA ILE A 235 -2.83 6.24 17.71
C ILE A 235 -3.14 4.81 18.08
N SER A 236 -4.12 4.20 17.41
CA SER A 236 -4.57 2.83 17.65
C SER A 236 -4.46 1.92 16.44
N PHE A 237 -4.05 2.47 15.30
CA PHE A 237 -3.86 1.73 14.06
C PHE A 237 -2.64 2.24 13.28
N LEU A 238 -1.74 1.34 12.90
CA LEU A 238 -0.55 1.64 12.11
C LEU A 238 -0.43 0.69 10.92
N TYR A 239 -0.15 1.25 9.76
CA TYR A 239 0.31 0.50 8.61
C TYR A 239 1.84 0.56 8.55
N LEU A 240 2.47 -0.60 8.46
CA LEU A 240 3.92 -0.76 8.38
C LEU A 240 4.29 -1.47 7.08
N VAL A 241 5.38 -1.05 6.45
CA VAL A 241 5.99 -1.85 5.39
C VAL A 241 7.09 -2.75 6.00
N PRO A 242 7.32 -3.97 5.48
CA PRO A 242 8.31 -4.88 6.06
C PRO A 242 9.70 -4.29 6.32
N PRO A 243 10.27 -3.41 5.47
CA PRO A 243 11.54 -2.73 5.79
C PRO A 243 11.49 -1.88 7.07
N VAL A 244 10.37 -1.21 7.35
CA VAL A 244 10.20 -0.44 8.60
C VAL A 244 10.11 -1.39 9.79
N VAL A 245 9.37 -2.50 9.67
CA VAL A 245 9.30 -3.54 10.71
C VAL A 245 10.70 -4.09 10.99
N ASN A 246 11.49 -4.37 9.95
CA ASN A 246 12.85 -4.87 10.08
C ASN A 246 13.77 -3.87 10.81
N HIS A 247 13.72 -2.60 10.42
CA HIS A 247 14.49 -1.55 11.11
C HIS A 247 14.10 -1.44 12.59
N MET A 248 12.79 -1.39 12.89
CA MET A 248 12.32 -1.31 14.27
C MET A 248 12.82 -2.49 15.11
N VAL A 249 12.80 -3.71 14.58
CA VAL A 249 13.24 -4.91 15.31
C VAL A 249 14.75 -4.97 15.48
N LYS A 250 15.53 -4.58 14.46
CA LYS A 250 17.00 -4.71 14.49
C LYS A 250 17.72 -3.52 15.10
N GLU A 251 17.22 -2.32 14.90
CA GLU A 251 17.90 -1.07 15.27
C GLU A 251 17.07 -0.19 16.20
N GLY A 252 15.76 -0.42 16.25
CA GLY A 252 14.85 0.40 17.03
C GLY A 252 14.85 0.05 18.52
N SER A 253 14.32 0.96 19.32
CA SER A 253 14.02 0.73 20.73
C SER A 253 12.51 0.50 20.89
N PRO A 254 12.07 -0.64 21.45
CA PRO A 254 10.65 -0.85 21.70
C PRO A 254 10.14 0.12 22.75
N PRO A 255 8.83 0.40 22.78
CA PRO A 255 8.24 1.15 23.89
C PRO A 255 8.54 0.43 25.20
N PRO A 256 8.60 1.15 26.33
CA PRO A 256 8.96 0.56 27.65
C PRO A 256 8.10 -0.65 28.02
N ARG A 257 6.96 -0.78 27.39
CA ARG A 257 6.01 -1.86 27.60
C ARG A 257 5.30 -2.16 26.28
N ARG A 258 5.30 -3.42 25.87
CA ARG A 258 4.53 -3.87 24.70
C ARG A 258 3.09 -3.37 24.76
N LEU A 259 2.63 -2.75 23.69
CA LEU A 259 1.27 -2.22 23.62
C LEU A 259 0.27 -3.37 23.34
N PRO A 260 -0.81 -3.50 24.12
CA PRO A 260 -1.80 -4.53 23.87
C PRO A 260 -2.59 -4.23 22.60
N LEU A 261 -3.07 -5.30 21.93
CA LEU A 261 -3.84 -5.23 20.69
C LEU A 261 -5.06 -4.27 20.78
N GLN A 262 -5.68 -4.18 21.96
CA GLN A 262 -6.82 -3.29 22.19
C GLN A 262 -6.44 -1.81 22.12
N ARG A 263 -5.15 -1.47 22.30
CA ARG A 263 -4.63 -0.11 22.22
C ARG A 263 -3.98 0.17 20.86
N LEU A 264 -3.28 -0.81 20.27
CA LEU A 264 -2.58 -0.63 19.02
C LEU A 264 -2.65 -1.91 18.18
N LEU A 265 -3.20 -1.80 17.00
CA LEU A 265 -3.16 -2.78 15.94
C LEU A 265 -2.20 -2.29 14.86
N CYS A 266 -1.17 -3.07 14.56
CA CYS A 266 -0.33 -2.86 13.40
C CYS A 266 -0.73 -3.82 12.28
N VAL A 267 -0.65 -3.37 11.04
CA VAL A 267 -0.77 -4.22 9.85
C VAL A 267 0.45 -4.05 8.96
N ALA A 268 0.94 -5.13 8.38
CA ALA A 268 2.07 -5.09 7.44
C ALA A 268 1.65 -5.62 6.07
N GLY A 269 2.10 -4.95 5.01
CA GLY A 269 1.80 -5.34 3.64
C GLY A 269 2.73 -4.69 2.63
N SER A 270 2.35 -4.71 1.36
CA SER A 270 3.11 -4.24 0.20
C SER A 270 4.33 -5.09 -0.18
N ALA A 271 4.89 -5.86 0.72
CA ALA A 271 5.94 -6.84 0.48
C ALA A 271 5.73 -8.03 1.42
N ARG A 272 6.49 -9.10 1.21
CA ARG A 272 6.44 -10.26 2.08
C ARG A 272 6.97 -9.90 3.47
N LEU A 273 6.22 -10.29 4.51
CA LEU A 273 6.64 -10.22 5.90
C LEU A 273 7.21 -11.59 6.33
N ASP A 274 8.44 -11.60 6.82
CA ASP A 274 9.06 -12.81 7.33
C ASP A 274 8.44 -13.22 8.68
N ALA A 275 8.32 -14.54 8.93
CA ALA A 275 7.68 -15.07 10.12
C ALA A 275 8.44 -14.73 11.40
N ASP A 276 9.77 -14.84 11.36
CA ASP A 276 10.62 -14.55 12.52
C ASP A 276 10.61 -13.07 12.85
N LEU A 277 10.63 -12.23 11.81
CA LEU A 277 10.51 -10.78 11.95
C LEU A 277 9.15 -10.37 12.55
N GLN A 278 8.06 -10.96 12.06
CA GLN A 278 6.73 -10.73 12.63
C GLN A 278 6.65 -11.18 14.10
N ALA A 279 7.19 -12.36 14.41
CA ALA A 279 7.20 -12.89 15.77
C ALA A 279 8.01 -11.99 16.71
N ALA A 280 9.18 -11.50 16.30
CA ALA A 280 9.99 -10.56 17.05
C ALA A 280 9.24 -9.24 17.32
N PHE A 281 8.64 -8.66 16.27
CA PHE A 281 7.85 -7.44 16.43
C PHE A 281 6.66 -7.64 17.39
N GLN A 282 5.93 -8.75 17.26
CA GLN A 282 4.79 -9.02 18.13
C GLN A 282 5.19 -9.28 19.59
N ARG A 283 6.38 -9.82 19.83
CA ARG A 283 6.91 -10.04 21.19
C ARG A 283 7.20 -8.72 21.89
N ASP A 284 7.83 -7.76 21.18
CA ASP A 284 8.46 -6.60 21.81
C ASP A 284 7.64 -5.31 21.64
N TYR A 285 6.79 -5.19 20.62
CA TYR A 285 6.07 -3.97 20.27
C TYR A 285 4.56 -4.08 20.42
N ALA A 286 3.88 -4.65 19.44
CA ALA A 286 2.42 -4.75 19.37
C ALA A 286 2.00 -5.89 18.44
N ALA A 287 0.70 -6.20 18.40
CA ALA A 287 0.16 -7.15 17.44
C ALA A 287 0.35 -6.66 16.01
N LEU A 288 0.77 -7.55 15.12
CA LEU A 288 1.06 -7.24 13.71
C LEU A 288 0.36 -8.24 12.80
N ALA A 289 -0.69 -7.81 12.11
CA ALA A 289 -1.37 -8.62 11.11
C ALA A 289 -0.65 -8.49 9.76
N ASN A 290 -0.33 -9.63 9.15
CA ASN A 290 0.11 -9.65 7.76
C ASN A 290 -1.11 -9.44 6.85
N ILE A 291 -1.04 -8.51 5.89
CA ILE A 291 -2.12 -8.24 4.96
C ILE A 291 -1.66 -8.38 3.51
N TYR A 292 -2.58 -8.82 2.66
CA TYR A 292 -2.30 -8.95 1.24
C TYR A 292 -3.40 -8.29 0.41
N GLY A 293 -2.99 -7.57 -0.61
CA GLY A 293 -3.87 -6.87 -1.51
C GLY A 293 -3.20 -6.41 -2.79
N LEU A 294 -4.02 -6.03 -3.74
CA LEU A 294 -3.62 -5.52 -5.04
C LEU A 294 -4.41 -4.25 -5.34
N SER A 295 -3.81 -3.36 -6.12
CA SER A 295 -4.50 -2.15 -6.60
C SER A 295 -5.77 -2.50 -7.40
N GLU A 296 -5.74 -3.60 -8.14
CA GLU A 296 -6.86 -4.16 -8.90
C GLU A 296 -8.03 -4.64 -8.03
N CYS A 297 -7.81 -4.80 -6.73
CA CYS A 297 -8.86 -5.10 -5.74
C CYS A 297 -9.19 -3.90 -4.85
N GLY A 298 -8.66 -2.73 -5.15
CA GLY A 298 -8.91 -1.46 -4.46
C GLY A 298 -8.34 -1.35 -3.06
N PHE A 299 -7.90 -2.45 -2.45
CA PHE A 299 -7.38 -2.49 -1.08
C PHE A 299 -6.79 -3.87 -0.76
N ALA A 300 -6.36 -4.07 0.51
CA ALA A 300 -6.10 -5.40 1.01
C ALA A 300 -7.42 -6.20 1.09
N PHE A 301 -7.37 -7.47 0.74
CA PHE A 301 -8.52 -8.35 0.76
C PHE A 301 -8.28 -9.66 1.53
N LEU A 302 -7.04 -9.91 1.97
CA LEU A 302 -6.68 -10.95 2.90
C LEU A 302 -5.97 -10.35 4.12
N PHE A 303 -6.27 -10.89 5.29
CA PHE A 303 -5.83 -10.38 6.58
C PHE A 303 -5.45 -11.53 7.48
N GLY A 304 -4.25 -11.50 8.06
CA GLY A 304 -3.69 -12.54 8.90
C GLY A 304 -4.66 -13.05 9.96
N LYS A 305 -4.64 -14.36 10.21
CA LYS A 305 -5.54 -14.99 11.16
C LYS A 305 -5.13 -14.67 12.59
N ARG A 306 -6.09 -14.18 13.36
CA ARG A 306 -5.87 -13.85 14.77
C ARG A 306 -5.67 -15.12 15.61
N ARG A 307 -4.67 -15.10 16.49
CA ARG A 307 -4.34 -16.15 17.46
C ARG A 307 -4.17 -15.51 18.85
N GLY A 308 -5.26 -15.37 19.59
CA GLY A 308 -5.24 -14.65 20.87
C GLY A 308 -4.90 -13.16 20.69
N ASP A 309 -3.81 -12.71 21.33
CA ASP A 309 -3.30 -11.34 21.26
C ASP A 309 -2.27 -11.10 20.14
N ALA A 310 -2.12 -12.03 19.23
CA ALA A 310 -1.21 -11.97 18.09
C ALA A 310 -1.90 -12.41 16.80
N PHE A 311 -1.18 -12.35 15.69
CA PHE A 311 -1.58 -12.88 14.39
C PHE A 311 -0.57 -13.92 13.93
N ASP A 312 -1.03 -14.93 13.19
CA ASP A 312 -0.13 -15.86 12.48
C ASP A 312 0.51 -15.18 11.26
N ASN A 313 1.51 -15.83 10.66
CA ASN A 313 2.24 -15.28 9.51
C ASN A 313 1.50 -15.49 8.17
N SER A 314 0.33 -16.11 8.17
CA SER A 314 -0.50 -16.17 6.97
C SER A 314 -1.03 -14.77 6.62
N VAL A 315 -1.53 -14.61 5.40
CA VAL A 315 -2.38 -13.48 5.04
C VAL A 315 -3.85 -13.79 5.28
N GLY A 316 -4.15 -14.88 5.99
CA GLY A 316 -5.47 -15.28 6.47
C GLY A 316 -6.30 -16.07 5.45
N PRO A 317 -7.51 -16.48 5.88
CA PRO A 317 -8.45 -17.21 5.03
C PRO A 317 -9.25 -16.27 4.14
N ALA A 318 -9.94 -16.84 3.14
CA ALA A 318 -10.92 -16.11 2.35
C ALA A 318 -12.13 -15.69 3.21
N VAL A 319 -12.41 -14.39 3.28
CA VAL A 319 -13.58 -13.82 3.97
C VAL A 319 -14.35 -12.93 3.02
N GLY A 320 -15.56 -13.34 2.63
CA GLY A 320 -16.41 -12.58 1.71
C GLY A 320 -15.89 -12.50 0.26
N LEU A 321 -15.03 -13.45 -0.13
CA LEU A 321 -14.44 -13.59 -1.45
C LEU A 321 -14.14 -15.07 -1.75
N GLU A 322 -13.78 -15.38 -2.98
CA GLU A 322 -13.37 -16.71 -3.39
C GLU A 322 -11.91 -16.72 -3.85
N LEU A 323 -11.20 -17.80 -3.53
CA LEU A 323 -9.81 -18.00 -3.91
C LEU A 323 -9.65 -19.38 -4.57
N LYS A 324 -8.76 -19.46 -5.53
CA LYS A 324 -8.27 -20.72 -6.10
C LYS A 324 -6.77 -20.64 -6.37
N LEU A 325 -6.12 -21.79 -6.34
CA LEU A 325 -4.75 -21.95 -6.81
C LEU A 325 -4.78 -22.78 -8.09
N THR A 326 -3.90 -22.47 -9.04
CA THR A 326 -3.72 -23.26 -10.25
C THR A 326 -2.24 -23.59 -10.48
N ASP A 327 -2.00 -24.75 -11.10
CA ASP A 327 -0.70 -25.06 -11.66
C ASP A 327 -0.38 -24.18 -12.91
N PRO A 328 0.82 -24.30 -13.50
CA PRO A 328 1.17 -23.55 -14.71
C PRO A 328 0.26 -23.84 -15.93
N ASP A 329 -0.36 -25.02 -15.98
CA ASP A 329 -1.28 -25.42 -17.03
C ASP A 329 -2.73 -24.96 -16.78
N GLY A 330 -2.98 -24.27 -15.67
CA GLY A 330 -4.29 -23.73 -15.29
C GLY A 330 -5.18 -24.73 -14.54
N ARG A 331 -4.67 -25.93 -14.17
CA ARG A 331 -5.45 -26.92 -13.42
C ARG A 331 -5.56 -26.51 -11.96
N PRO A 332 -6.75 -26.62 -11.34
CA PRO A 332 -6.93 -26.31 -9.91
C PRO A 332 -6.08 -27.21 -9.02
N LEU A 333 -5.53 -26.61 -7.96
CA LEU A 333 -4.80 -27.27 -6.88
C LEU A 333 -5.65 -27.20 -5.60
N GLU A 334 -5.91 -28.34 -4.96
CA GLU A 334 -6.79 -28.44 -3.78
C GLU A 334 -6.06 -28.84 -2.50
N GLY A 335 -4.87 -29.41 -2.64
CA GLY A 335 -4.06 -29.93 -1.53
C GLY A 335 -3.47 -28.82 -0.65
N SER A 336 -3.38 -29.10 0.67
CA SER A 336 -2.63 -28.26 1.61
C SER A 336 -1.14 -28.28 1.27
N GLY A 337 -0.49 -27.12 1.27
CA GLY A 337 0.94 -26.98 0.95
C GLY A 337 1.26 -26.98 -0.55
N GLU A 338 0.31 -27.32 -1.44
CA GLU A 338 0.52 -27.23 -2.89
C GLU A 338 0.71 -25.76 -3.31
N ARG A 339 1.79 -25.51 -4.05
CA ARG A 339 2.15 -24.16 -4.51
C ARG A 339 1.58 -23.90 -5.90
N GLY A 340 0.79 -22.82 -6.03
CA GLY A 340 0.18 -22.47 -7.31
C GLY A 340 -0.02 -20.97 -7.48
N ARG A 341 -0.45 -20.58 -8.67
CA ARG A 341 -0.84 -19.18 -8.96
C ARG A 341 -2.14 -18.87 -8.24
N LEU A 342 -2.13 -17.77 -7.49
CA LEU A 342 -3.30 -17.32 -6.74
C LEU A 342 -4.26 -16.54 -7.64
N TRP A 343 -5.53 -16.92 -7.59
CA TRP A 343 -6.64 -16.22 -8.23
C TRP A 343 -7.65 -15.79 -7.18
N VAL A 344 -8.26 -14.64 -7.40
CA VAL A 344 -9.29 -14.08 -6.53
C VAL A 344 -10.54 -13.70 -7.34
N ARG A 345 -11.72 -13.99 -6.77
CA ARG A 345 -13.00 -13.49 -7.23
C ARG A 345 -13.71 -12.76 -6.09
N THR A 346 -14.00 -11.48 -6.28
CA THR A 346 -14.57 -10.60 -5.27
C THR A 346 -15.32 -9.44 -5.91
N PRO A 347 -16.38 -8.91 -5.29
CA PRO A 347 -17.03 -7.67 -5.74
C PRO A 347 -16.15 -6.41 -5.67
N SER A 348 -14.97 -6.50 -5.04
CA SER A 348 -14.00 -5.38 -4.98
C SER A 348 -13.06 -5.30 -6.17
N LEU A 349 -13.21 -6.17 -7.18
CA LEU A 349 -12.40 -6.10 -8.38
C LEU A 349 -12.59 -4.80 -9.15
N PHE A 350 -11.51 -4.34 -9.77
CA PHE A 350 -11.49 -3.20 -10.67
C PHE A 350 -12.37 -3.43 -11.90
N SER A 351 -12.77 -2.34 -12.56
CA SER A 351 -13.51 -2.41 -13.82
C SER A 351 -12.64 -2.85 -14.99
N GLY A 352 -11.32 -2.68 -14.87
CA GLY A 352 -10.30 -3.00 -15.86
C GLY A 352 -9.19 -1.95 -15.87
N TYR A 353 -8.20 -2.17 -16.73
CA TYR A 353 -7.18 -1.16 -17.03
C TYR A 353 -7.75 -0.14 -18.01
N VAL A 354 -7.64 1.14 -17.69
CA VAL A 354 -8.17 2.25 -18.50
C VAL A 354 -7.60 2.17 -19.91
N ASN A 355 -8.48 2.21 -20.91
CA ASN A 355 -8.15 2.13 -22.35
C ASN A 355 -7.31 0.90 -22.77
N ARG A 356 -7.17 -0.11 -21.90
CA ARG A 356 -6.35 -1.28 -22.15
C ARG A 356 -7.12 -2.60 -21.96
N PRO A 357 -8.14 -2.88 -22.80
CA PRO A 357 -8.90 -4.13 -22.72
C PRO A 357 -8.02 -5.37 -22.98
N ASP A 358 -6.96 -5.24 -23.77
CA ASP A 358 -5.95 -6.24 -24.02
C ASP A 358 -5.23 -6.71 -22.74
N LEU A 359 -4.80 -5.77 -21.91
CA LEU A 359 -4.16 -6.07 -20.63
C LEU A 359 -5.18 -6.57 -19.59
N THR A 360 -6.39 -6.06 -19.63
CA THR A 360 -7.47 -6.52 -18.74
C THR A 360 -7.76 -7.99 -18.97
N ALA A 361 -7.90 -8.40 -20.24
CA ALA A 361 -8.16 -9.80 -20.61
C ALA A 361 -7.01 -10.76 -20.23
N GLN A 362 -5.78 -10.26 -20.08
CA GLN A 362 -4.64 -11.11 -19.64
C GLN A 362 -4.70 -11.47 -18.16
N VAL A 363 -5.39 -10.70 -17.34
CA VAL A 363 -5.43 -10.89 -15.88
C VAL A 363 -6.82 -11.21 -15.36
N LEU A 364 -7.87 -10.85 -16.07
CA LEU A 364 -9.27 -11.03 -15.64
C LEU A 364 -9.99 -12.00 -16.60
N GLU A 365 -10.37 -13.16 -16.08
CA GLU A 365 -11.06 -14.22 -16.81
C GLU A 365 -12.26 -14.72 -16.01
N ASP A 366 -13.46 -14.66 -16.57
CA ASP A 366 -14.72 -15.13 -15.94
C ASP A 366 -14.96 -14.59 -14.51
N GLY A 367 -14.57 -13.33 -14.27
CA GLY A 367 -14.67 -12.69 -12.96
C GLY A 367 -13.59 -13.10 -11.96
N TRP A 368 -12.61 -13.88 -12.38
CA TRP A 368 -11.42 -14.21 -11.61
C TRP A 368 -10.23 -13.34 -12.02
N LEU A 369 -9.61 -12.70 -11.05
CA LEU A 369 -8.35 -11.99 -11.24
C LEU A 369 -7.18 -12.95 -10.97
N ASN A 370 -6.32 -13.13 -11.97
CA ASN A 370 -5.00 -13.72 -11.79
C ASN A 370 -4.09 -12.70 -11.09
N THR A 371 -3.76 -12.93 -9.82
CA THR A 371 -2.91 -12.02 -9.06
C THR A 371 -1.47 -11.99 -9.55
N GLN A 372 -1.06 -13.00 -10.33
CA GLN A 372 0.31 -13.26 -10.74
C GLN A 372 1.26 -13.50 -9.55
N ASP A 373 0.72 -13.85 -8.40
CA ASP A 373 1.47 -14.24 -7.22
C ASP A 373 1.40 -15.76 -7.00
N LEU A 374 2.49 -16.31 -6.50
CA LEU A 374 2.59 -17.70 -6.07
C LEU A 374 2.17 -17.80 -4.61
N ALA A 375 1.32 -18.76 -4.28
CA ALA A 375 0.83 -18.97 -2.92
C ALA A 375 0.56 -20.46 -2.65
N TYR A 376 0.29 -20.80 -1.39
CA TYR A 376 -0.27 -22.08 -0.99
C TYR A 376 -1.31 -21.87 0.12
N PHE A 377 -2.20 -22.84 0.30
CA PHE A 377 -3.10 -22.94 1.46
C PHE A 377 -2.47 -23.85 2.52
N ASP A 378 -2.54 -23.45 3.78
CA ASP A 378 -2.23 -24.34 4.90
C ASP A 378 -3.43 -25.25 5.24
N GLU A 379 -3.30 -26.07 6.30
CA GLU A 379 -4.33 -26.99 6.77
C GLU A 379 -5.60 -26.26 7.26
N ASP A 380 -5.46 -25.03 7.76
CA ASP A 380 -6.55 -24.15 8.19
C ASP A 380 -7.17 -23.34 7.02
N ARG A 381 -6.77 -23.62 5.78
CA ARG A 381 -7.15 -22.86 4.56
C ARG A 381 -6.74 -21.39 4.60
N CYS A 382 -5.77 -21.04 5.41
CA CYS A 382 -5.15 -19.73 5.35
C CYS A 382 -4.13 -19.66 4.19
N VAL A 383 -4.02 -18.49 3.58
CA VAL A 383 -3.14 -18.24 2.43
C VAL A 383 -1.76 -17.81 2.89
N HIS A 384 -0.75 -18.41 2.30
CA HIS A 384 0.66 -17.97 2.42
C HIS A 384 1.16 -17.54 1.05
N VAL A 385 1.40 -16.24 0.88
CA VAL A 385 1.93 -15.67 -0.36
C VAL A 385 3.44 -15.82 -0.37
N LEU A 386 3.96 -16.46 -1.41
CA LEU A 386 5.39 -16.71 -1.58
C LEU A 386 6.11 -15.60 -2.33
N GLY A 387 5.40 -14.88 -3.19
CA GLY A 387 5.89 -13.76 -3.98
C GLY A 387 5.36 -13.78 -5.41
N ARG A 388 5.88 -12.90 -6.26
CA ARG A 388 5.47 -12.81 -7.67
C ARG A 388 5.90 -14.03 -8.47
N CYS A 389 5.06 -14.48 -9.37
CA CYS A 389 5.45 -15.56 -10.30
C CYS A 389 6.69 -15.21 -11.14
N ASP A 390 6.89 -13.93 -11.45
CA ASP A 390 8.06 -13.41 -12.15
C ASP A 390 9.33 -13.31 -11.27
N GLY A 391 9.21 -13.42 -9.94
CA GLY A 391 10.32 -13.59 -8.99
C GLY A 391 10.86 -15.02 -8.91
N THR A 392 10.27 -15.94 -9.66
CA THR A 392 10.78 -17.31 -9.79
C THR A 392 11.97 -17.33 -10.74
N ILE A 393 13.04 -17.98 -10.34
CA ILE A 393 14.24 -18.23 -11.15
C ILE A 393 14.21 -19.67 -11.66
N ASN A 394 14.47 -19.82 -12.94
CA ASN A 394 14.74 -21.13 -13.54
C ASN A 394 16.25 -21.23 -13.87
N LYS A 395 17.03 -21.59 -12.89
CA LYS A 395 18.49 -21.75 -13.04
C LYS A 395 18.84 -23.14 -13.44
N GLY A 396 19.09 -23.36 -14.73
CA GLY A 396 19.46 -24.67 -15.27
C GLY A 396 18.40 -25.77 -15.02
N GLY A 397 17.10 -25.44 -15.12
CA GLY A 397 16.01 -26.38 -14.87
C GLY A 397 15.54 -26.46 -13.42
N ASN A 398 16.22 -25.79 -12.48
CA ASN A 398 15.82 -25.73 -11.07
C ASN A 398 15.01 -24.48 -10.80
N LEU A 399 13.75 -24.68 -10.47
CA LEU A 399 12.81 -23.61 -10.12
C LEU A 399 12.89 -23.29 -8.62
N PHE A 400 13.14 -22.03 -8.29
CA PHE A 400 13.07 -21.52 -6.92
C PHE A 400 12.71 -20.04 -6.92
N HIS A 401 12.33 -19.50 -5.77
CA HIS A 401 11.93 -18.10 -5.66
C HIS A 401 13.03 -17.28 -4.98
N LEU A 402 13.29 -16.05 -5.48
CA LEU A 402 14.29 -15.13 -4.94
C LEU A 402 14.16 -14.88 -3.44
N ASN A 403 12.91 -14.87 -2.94
CA ASN A 403 12.64 -14.71 -1.51
C ASN A 403 13.24 -15.82 -0.64
N GLU A 404 13.64 -16.97 -1.19
CA GLU A 404 14.32 -18.02 -0.41
C GLU A 404 15.70 -17.52 0.03
N CYS A 405 16.40 -16.83 -0.87
CA CYS A 405 17.68 -16.20 -0.57
C CYS A 405 17.52 -14.98 0.36
N GLU A 406 16.56 -14.09 0.05
CA GLU A 406 16.26 -12.91 0.88
C GLU A 406 15.94 -13.32 2.33
N ARG A 407 15.14 -14.37 2.52
CA ARG A 407 14.81 -14.89 3.86
C ARG A 407 16.04 -15.43 4.58
N ALA A 408 16.88 -16.22 3.90
CA ALA A 408 18.09 -16.77 4.51
C ALA A 408 19.02 -15.66 4.99
N LEU A 409 19.19 -14.61 4.18
CA LEU A 409 20.03 -13.46 4.51
C LEU A 409 19.43 -12.59 5.63
N ASN A 410 18.14 -12.32 5.62
CA ASN A 410 17.48 -11.53 6.65
C ASN A 410 17.55 -12.16 8.06
N GLY A 411 17.77 -13.47 8.14
CA GLY A 411 18.00 -14.18 9.40
C GLY A 411 19.39 -13.93 10.04
N LEU A 412 20.30 -13.23 9.35
CA LEU A 412 21.63 -12.92 9.85
C LEU A 412 21.68 -11.55 10.54
N ASP A 413 22.39 -11.48 11.68
CA ASP A 413 22.60 -10.22 12.41
C ASP A 413 23.46 -9.22 11.61
N GLU A 414 24.28 -9.71 10.69
CA GLU A 414 25.14 -8.93 9.80
C GLU A 414 24.37 -8.22 8.68
N VAL A 415 23.13 -8.61 8.42
CA VAL A 415 22.29 -8.06 7.34
C VAL A 415 21.27 -7.09 7.91
N ILE A 416 21.35 -5.83 7.47
CA ILE A 416 20.35 -4.80 7.79
C ILE A 416 19.15 -4.94 6.85
N ASP A 417 19.42 -5.08 5.55
CA ASP A 417 18.38 -5.22 4.52
C ASP A 417 18.94 -5.96 3.30
N VAL A 418 18.08 -6.58 2.49
CA VAL A 418 18.47 -7.32 1.29
C VAL A 418 17.42 -7.26 0.20
N CYS A 419 17.89 -7.17 -1.06
CA CYS A 419 17.06 -7.30 -2.24
C CYS A 419 17.76 -8.17 -3.29
N CYS A 420 17.10 -9.23 -3.74
CA CYS A 420 17.60 -10.08 -4.83
C CYS A 420 17.05 -9.61 -6.17
N LEU A 421 17.92 -9.51 -7.18
CA LEU A 421 17.60 -9.06 -8.53
C LEU A 421 17.90 -10.15 -9.53
N LYS A 422 16.89 -10.52 -10.33
CA LYS A 422 17.03 -11.45 -11.44
C LYS A 422 17.93 -10.85 -12.53
N VAL A 423 18.83 -11.66 -13.05
CA VAL A 423 19.73 -11.30 -14.15
C VAL A 423 19.81 -12.44 -15.17
N ASP A 424 20.11 -12.10 -16.41
CA ASP A 424 20.38 -13.09 -17.43
C ASP A 424 21.73 -13.77 -17.18
N CYS A 425 21.78 -15.07 -17.43
CA CYS A 425 22.99 -15.89 -17.28
C CYS A 425 23.22 -16.72 -18.52
N PRO A 426 24.34 -16.54 -19.26
CA PRO A 426 24.62 -17.30 -20.45
C PRO A 426 24.69 -18.84 -20.25
N LEU A 427 25.06 -19.27 -19.02
CA LEU A 427 25.22 -20.69 -18.71
C LEU A 427 23.91 -21.35 -18.30
N TYR A 428 23.06 -20.65 -17.51
CA TYR A 428 21.87 -21.22 -16.90
C TYR A 428 20.56 -20.63 -17.44
N GLY A 429 20.61 -19.68 -18.38
CA GLY A 429 19.49 -18.88 -18.85
C GLY A 429 19.15 -17.75 -17.89
N GLU A 430 18.87 -18.09 -16.63
CA GLU A 430 18.54 -17.14 -15.57
C GLU A 430 19.43 -17.37 -14.35
N ASP A 431 19.78 -16.27 -13.68
CA ASP A 431 20.46 -16.23 -12.38
C ASP A 431 20.01 -14.98 -11.60
N TYR A 432 20.65 -14.69 -10.47
CA TYR A 432 20.36 -13.50 -9.69
C TYR A 432 21.57 -12.97 -8.93
N VAL A 433 21.45 -11.72 -8.51
CA VAL A 433 22.42 -11.01 -7.67
C VAL A 433 21.72 -10.66 -6.35
N ALA A 434 22.36 -10.90 -5.22
CA ALA A 434 21.90 -10.43 -3.93
C ALA A 434 22.61 -9.10 -3.58
N VAL A 435 21.82 -8.03 -3.38
CA VAL A 435 22.32 -6.73 -2.90
C VAL A 435 22.01 -6.67 -1.41
N ILE A 436 23.04 -6.58 -0.58
CA ILE A 436 22.94 -6.64 0.88
C ILE A 436 23.35 -5.31 1.48
N HIS A 437 22.47 -4.71 2.27
CA HIS A 437 22.80 -3.59 3.14
C HIS A 437 23.37 -4.12 4.44
N THR A 438 24.58 -3.68 4.77
CA THR A 438 25.33 -4.09 5.96
C THR A 438 26.15 -2.94 6.52
N ALA A 439 26.51 -2.99 7.79
CA ALA A 439 27.40 -2.00 8.39
C ALA A 439 28.83 -2.13 7.80
N PRO A 440 29.57 -1.02 7.64
CA PRO A 440 30.90 -1.01 6.99
C PRO A 440 31.93 -1.94 7.62
N GLN A 441 31.80 -2.25 8.91
CA GLN A 441 32.72 -3.09 9.67
C GLN A 441 32.42 -4.60 9.59
N VAL A 442 31.39 -4.99 8.88
CA VAL A 442 30.96 -6.40 8.77
C VAL A 442 31.90 -7.13 7.81
N GLU A 443 32.63 -8.10 8.34
CA GLU A 443 33.45 -9.05 7.58
C GLU A 443 32.77 -10.42 7.60
N PHE A 444 31.87 -10.66 6.63
CA PHE A 444 31.12 -11.91 6.52
C PHE A 444 31.16 -12.44 5.09
N ALA A 445 31.44 -13.74 4.94
CA ALA A 445 31.53 -14.39 3.64
C ALA A 445 30.13 -14.82 3.14
N PHE A 446 29.28 -13.86 2.75
CA PHE A 446 27.89 -14.10 2.38
C PHE A 446 27.71 -15.13 1.26
N LEU A 447 28.49 -15.06 0.19
CA LEU A 447 28.32 -15.99 -0.93
C LEU A 447 28.67 -17.44 -0.57
N PRO A 448 29.81 -17.75 0.06
CA PRO A 448 30.10 -19.09 0.56
C PRO A 448 29.07 -19.61 1.56
N TRP A 449 28.57 -18.74 2.45
CA TRP A 449 27.54 -19.11 3.39
C TRP A 449 26.23 -19.45 2.68
N LEU A 450 25.79 -18.65 1.70
CA LEU A 450 24.61 -18.92 0.88
C LEU A 450 24.75 -20.23 0.09
N GLN A 451 25.92 -20.53 -0.43
CA GLN A 451 26.19 -21.79 -1.13
C GLN A 451 26.03 -23.00 -0.19
N GLN A 452 26.41 -22.84 1.07
CA GLN A 452 26.21 -23.87 2.09
C GLN A 452 24.74 -24.03 2.48
N GLN A 453 23.99 -22.92 2.63
CA GLN A 453 22.58 -22.95 3.07
C GLN A 453 21.61 -23.38 1.97
N LEU A 454 21.80 -22.86 0.76
CA LEU A 454 20.87 -23.05 -0.36
C LEU A 454 21.35 -24.09 -1.38
N GLY A 455 22.61 -24.47 -1.29
CA GLY A 455 23.30 -25.24 -2.33
C GLY A 455 23.85 -24.32 -3.43
N THR A 456 24.95 -24.75 -4.06
CA THR A 456 25.69 -23.94 -5.05
C THR A 456 24.81 -23.49 -6.22
N LEU A 457 23.89 -24.34 -6.68
CA LEU A 457 23.03 -24.03 -7.81
C LEU A 457 21.98 -22.97 -7.48
N ARG A 458 21.48 -22.95 -6.24
CA ARG A 458 20.44 -21.99 -5.80
C ARG A 458 21.02 -20.71 -5.20
N ALA A 459 22.32 -20.67 -4.91
CA ALA A 459 22.99 -19.45 -4.48
C ALA A 459 23.09 -18.42 -5.62
N PRO A 460 23.15 -17.11 -5.30
CA PRO A 460 23.32 -16.07 -6.32
C PRO A 460 24.65 -16.22 -7.06
N GLN A 461 24.69 -15.71 -8.30
CA GLN A 461 25.97 -15.68 -9.02
C GLN A 461 26.98 -14.73 -8.36
N ARG A 462 26.50 -13.68 -7.68
CA ARG A 462 27.33 -12.77 -6.87
C ARG A 462 26.53 -12.07 -5.78
N VAL A 463 27.27 -11.59 -4.79
CA VAL A 463 26.75 -10.71 -3.73
C VAL A 463 27.37 -9.32 -3.92
N VAL A 464 26.58 -8.29 -3.75
CA VAL A 464 27.00 -6.88 -3.74
C VAL A 464 26.66 -6.29 -2.39
N LEU A 465 27.67 -5.69 -1.72
CA LEU A 465 27.47 -5.06 -0.42
C LEU A 465 27.21 -3.55 -0.59
N SER A 466 26.21 -3.07 0.10
CA SER A 466 25.91 -1.65 0.22
C SER A 466 26.06 -1.22 1.68
N HIS A 467 26.75 -0.13 1.92
CA HIS A 467 26.84 0.50 3.24
C HIS A 467 25.87 1.68 3.38
N GLN A 468 24.96 1.82 2.42
CA GLN A 468 23.87 2.77 2.45
C GLN A 468 22.55 2.00 2.35
N ALA A 469 21.47 2.56 2.92
CA ALA A 469 20.16 1.99 2.82
C ALA A 469 19.77 1.72 1.36
N LEU A 470 19.14 0.56 1.12
CA LEU A 470 18.68 0.20 -0.22
C LEU A 470 17.59 1.18 -0.67
N PRO A 471 17.60 1.63 -1.93
CA PRO A 471 16.61 2.58 -2.43
C PRO A 471 15.20 1.99 -2.37
N LEU A 472 14.28 2.78 -1.83
CA LEU A 472 12.85 2.47 -1.79
C LEU A 472 12.10 3.36 -2.75
N ASN A 473 11.06 2.84 -3.39
CA ASN A 473 10.13 3.63 -4.18
C ASN A 473 9.13 4.38 -3.28
N GLY A 474 8.30 5.25 -3.86
CA GLY A 474 7.31 6.02 -3.12
C GLY A 474 6.28 5.19 -2.32
N ALA A 475 6.14 3.89 -2.60
CA ALA A 475 5.30 2.96 -1.84
C ALA A 475 6.05 2.22 -0.72
N GLY A 476 7.31 2.59 -0.43
CA GLY A 476 8.14 1.95 0.59
C GLY A 476 8.68 0.57 0.21
N LYS A 477 8.61 0.17 -1.07
CA LYS A 477 9.19 -1.08 -1.59
C LYS A 477 10.57 -0.81 -2.18
N HIS A 478 11.44 -1.84 -2.21
CA HIS A 478 12.72 -1.74 -2.92
C HIS A 478 12.52 -1.25 -4.36
N ASP A 479 13.24 -0.20 -4.72
CA ASP A 479 13.29 0.27 -6.10
C ASP A 479 14.27 -0.59 -6.90
N ARG A 480 13.74 -1.67 -7.47
CA ARG A 480 14.53 -2.64 -8.25
C ARG A 480 15.20 -2.01 -9.48
N ARG A 481 14.65 -0.89 -10.01
CA ARG A 481 15.27 -0.17 -11.14
C ARG A 481 16.49 0.63 -10.70
N ALA A 482 16.36 1.36 -9.60
CA ALA A 482 17.48 2.08 -9.00
C ALA A 482 18.59 1.11 -8.58
N LEU A 483 18.24 -0.04 -7.99
CA LEU A 483 19.19 -1.10 -7.64
C LEU A 483 19.87 -1.71 -8.87
N ALA A 484 19.14 -1.99 -9.95
CA ALA A 484 19.72 -2.50 -11.20
C ALA A 484 20.69 -1.49 -11.84
N ALA A 485 20.37 -0.18 -11.79
CA ALA A 485 21.26 0.87 -12.26
C ALA A 485 22.55 0.97 -11.43
N LEU A 486 22.48 0.74 -10.11
CA LEU A 486 23.66 0.65 -9.24
C LEU A 486 24.57 -0.53 -9.64
N LEU A 487 23.98 -1.71 -9.90
CA LEU A 487 24.74 -2.90 -10.32
C LEU A 487 25.46 -2.71 -11.66
N GLN A 488 24.87 -1.93 -12.59
CA GLN A 488 25.50 -1.63 -13.88
C GLN A 488 26.70 -0.70 -13.74
N ARG A 489 26.64 0.27 -12.80
CA ARG A 489 27.76 1.19 -12.51
C ARG A 489 28.94 0.52 -11.85
N GLU A 490 28.72 -0.50 -11.02
CA GLU A 490 29.80 -1.27 -10.40
C GLU A 490 30.44 -2.30 -11.35
N ALA A 491 29.78 -2.62 -12.46
CA ALA A 491 30.29 -3.54 -13.47
C ALA A 491 31.07 -2.83 -14.59
N SER A 492 31.06 -1.48 -14.62
CA SER A 492 31.79 -0.61 -15.56
C SER A 492 33.06 -0.05 -14.94
#